data_14930dc949fdd8892a69891d51bb80f6
#
_entry.id   14930dc949fdd8892a69891d51bb80f6
#
_cell.length_a   1.000
_cell.length_b   1.000
_cell.length_c   1.000
_cell.angle_alpha   90.00
_cell.angle_beta   90.00
_cell.angle_gamma   90.00
#
_symmetry.space_group_name_H-M   'P 1'
#
loop_
_entity.id
_entity.type
_entity.pdbx_description
1 polymer ?
#
loop_
_entity_poly.entity_id
_entity_poly.type
_entity_poly.pdbx_seq_one_letter_code
_entity_poly.pdbx_strand_id
1 'polypeptide(L)'
;MSKVKGKKPKKFKIEEIFYLPRNRIGDEIHGNTMSSRLAEIILMKNEAMTDWKRVLHRNVDPLLLIKLNTDKPDKINAIKTKVDAARGSGDNMYIPMDTVEVDALTTAPNSTLNPLPWITMLNDLFYQTAQVPQIIVGGTGSLTEAAVKIAYLAFQQTIEEEQLFLEEQILAQLNLVVSLEFPASLENELLSDQKKDGAENIDPSETTAGEGQ
;
A
#
# COMPACT_ATOMS: atom_id res chain seq x y z
N MET A 1 23.45 8.82 -6.86
CA MET A 1 24.03 10.06 -7.37
C MET A 1 24.28 9.92 -8.86
N SER A 2 23.47 10.54 -9.71
CA SER A 2 23.70 10.55 -11.15
C SER A 2 24.86 11.51 -11.45
N LYS A 3 25.99 10.96 -11.91
CA LYS A 3 27.09 11.77 -12.43
C LYS A 3 26.62 12.46 -13.70
N VAL A 4 26.29 13.75 -13.60
CA VAL A 4 26.12 14.59 -14.79
C VAL A 4 27.52 14.73 -15.43
N LYS A 5 27.71 14.03 -16.57
CA LYS A 5 28.93 14.08 -17.35
C LYS A 5 29.22 15.54 -17.73
N GLY A 6 30.36 16.09 -17.30
CA GLY A 6 30.96 17.25 -17.89
C GLY A 6 31.03 18.54 -17.08
N LYS A 7 30.46 18.63 -15.86
CA LYS A 7 30.63 19.83 -15.02
C LYS A 7 31.62 19.57 -13.88
N LYS A 8 32.61 20.47 -13.73
CA LYS A 8 33.53 20.44 -12.57
C LYS A 8 32.71 20.57 -11.28
N PRO A 9 33.02 19.82 -10.20
CA PRO A 9 32.34 19.93 -8.94
C PRO A 9 32.46 21.36 -8.42
N LYS A 10 31.31 22.00 -8.12
CA LYS A 10 31.29 23.33 -7.50
C LYS A 10 31.46 23.14 -5.98
N LYS A 11 32.43 23.88 -5.42
CA LYS A 11 32.65 23.87 -3.96
C LYS A 11 31.86 25.03 -3.35
N PHE A 12 31.17 24.75 -2.28
CA PHE A 12 30.45 25.73 -1.45
C PHE A 12 31.07 25.74 -0.07
N LYS A 13 31.05 26.88 0.61
CA LYS A 13 31.36 26.96 2.04
C LYS A 13 30.19 26.39 2.85
N ILE A 14 30.47 25.94 4.06
CA ILE A 14 29.44 25.38 4.95
C ILE A 14 28.35 26.42 5.21
N GLU A 15 28.70 27.66 5.35
CA GLU A 15 27.80 28.81 5.60
C GLU A 15 26.87 29.15 4.41
N GLU A 16 27.18 28.64 3.21
CA GLU A 16 26.41 28.89 1.99
C GLU A 16 25.38 27.80 1.73
N ILE A 17 25.28 26.77 2.58
CA ILE A 17 24.41 25.61 2.38
C ILE A 17 23.49 25.44 3.58
N PHE A 18 22.19 25.54 3.35
CA PHE A 18 21.19 25.08 4.32
C PHE A 18 21.04 23.57 4.19
N TYR A 19 21.40 22.82 5.24
CA TYR A 19 21.48 21.36 5.21
C TYR A 19 20.54 20.73 6.22
N LEU A 20 19.59 19.91 5.73
CA LEU A 20 18.59 19.19 6.53
C LEU A 20 18.86 17.68 6.50
N PRO A 21 19.76 17.14 7.33
CA PRO A 21 20.02 15.71 7.39
C PRO A 21 18.97 15.02 8.25
N ARG A 22 18.07 14.31 7.61
CA ARG A 22 17.04 13.54 8.30
C ARG A 22 17.47 12.08 8.50
N ASN A 23 17.08 11.48 9.64
CA ASN A 23 17.36 10.08 9.97
C ASN A 23 18.85 9.69 9.83
N ARG A 24 19.74 10.51 10.37
CA ARG A 24 21.16 10.20 10.43
C ARG A 24 21.43 9.03 11.36
N ILE A 25 22.29 8.12 10.96
CA ILE A 25 22.76 7.02 11.79
C ILE A 25 24.21 7.32 12.20
N GLY A 26 24.45 7.53 13.47
CA GLY A 26 25.78 7.83 14.00
C GLY A 26 26.40 9.08 13.36
N ASP A 27 27.66 8.97 12.92
CA ASP A 27 28.45 10.06 12.35
C ASP A 27 28.29 10.24 10.82
N GLU A 28 27.27 9.60 10.22
CA GLU A 28 27.05 9.76 8.77
C GLU A 28 26.71 11.21 8.41
N ILE A 29 27.35 11.72 7.34
CA ILE A 29 27.08 13.07 6.83
C ILE A 29 25.68 13.15 6.20
N HIS A 30 25.24 12.08 5.56
CA HIS A 30 23.95 12.03 4.86
C HIS A 30 22.90 11.32 5.69
N GLY A 31 21.69 11.87 5.69
CA GLY A 31 20.54 11.19 6.27
C GLY A 31 20.04 10.05 5.41
N ASN A 32 19.40 9.05 6.05
CA ASN A 32 18.74 7.96 5.35
C ASN A 32 17.38 8.39 4.82
N THR A 33 17.19 8.24 3.51
CA THR A 33 15.93 8.62 2.88
C THR A 33 14.86 7.54 3.12
N MET A 34 13.68 7.94 3.58
CA MET A 34 12.51 7.08 3.67
C MET A 34 12.14 6.49 2.30
N SER A 35 12.38 7.25 1.23
CA SER A 35 12.08 6.84 -0.15
C SER A 35 12.80 5.56 -0.59
N SER A 36 13.98 5.25 -0.07
CA SER A 36 14.67 3.99 -0.41
C SER A 36 13.96 2.77 0.15
N ARG A 37 13.46 2.84 1.40
CA ARG A 37 12.69 1.77 2.03
C ARG A 37 11.32 1.61 1.39
N LEU A 38 10.64 2.72 1.09
CA LEU A 38 9.35 2.70 0.40
C LEU A 38 9.48 2.15 -1.03
N ALA A 39 10.57 2.46 -1.74
CA ALA A 39 10.81 1.95 -3.08
C ALA A 39 10.92 0.41 -3.10
N GLU A 40 11.58 -0.19 -2.12
CA GLU A 40 11.69 -1.64 -2.01
C GLU A 40 10.31 -2.30 -1.82
N ILE A 41 9.47 -1.76 -0.93
CA ILE A 41 8.12 -2.25 -0.70
C ILE A 41 7.26 -2.12 -1.97
N ILE A 42 7.36 -0.99 -2.68
CA ILE A 42 6.64 -0.76 -3.93
C ILE A 42 7.08 -1.76 -5.01
N LEU A 43 8.38 -2.03 -5.13
CA LEU A 43 8.90 -3.00 -6.09
C LEU A 43 8.38 -4.41 -5.79
N MET A 44 8.43 -4.87 -4.55
CA MET A 44 7.86 -6.16 -4.13
C MET A 44 6.36 -6.24 -4.43
N LYS A 45 5.61 -5.18 -4.18
CA LYS A 45 4.17 -5.13 -4.50
C LYS A 45 3.92 -5.22 -6.01
N ASN A 46 4.67 -4.50 -6.82
CA ASN A 46 4.54 -4.53 -8.27
C ASN A 46 4.88 -5.91 -8.85
N GLU A 47 5.88 -6.57 -8.30
CA GLU A 47 6.24 -7.94 -8.67
C GLU A 47 5.11 -8.92 -8.32
N ALA A 48 4.61 -8.88 -7.08
CA ALA A 48 3.48 -9.69 -6.65
C ALA A 48 2.23 -9.49 -7.53
N MET A 49 1.92 -8.25 -7.90
CA MET A 49 0.80 -7.91 -8.80
C MET A 49 1.03 -8.44 -10.21
N THR A 50 2.27 -8.41 -10.68
CA THR A 50 2.64 -8.94 -12.01
C THR A 50 2.49 -10.46 -12.05
N ASP A 51 2.95 -11.15 -11.03
CA ASP A 51 2.81 -12.60 -10.92
C ASP A 51 1.37 -13.02 -10.77
N TRP A 52 0.60 -12.29 -9.97
CA TRP A 52 -0.84 -12.53 -9.87
C TRP A 52 -1.57 -12.32 -11.20
N LYS A 53 -1.23 -11.30 -11.94
CA LYS A 53 -1.77 -11.08 -13.29
C LYS A 53 -1.51 -12.28 -14.20
N ARG A 54 -0.31 -12.88 -14.13
CA ARG A 54 0.03 -14.10 -14.89
C ARG A 54 -0.81 -15.30 -14.45
N VAL A 55 -1.03 -15.47 -13.13
CA VAL A 55 -1.87 -16.54 -12.59
C VAL A 55 -3.31 -16.39 -13.05
N LEU A 56 -3.86 -15.17 -12.95
CA LEU A 56 -5.21 -14.87 -13.44
C LEU A 56 -5.33 -15.15 -14.95
N HIS A 57 -4.36 -14.73 -15.72
CA HIS A 57 -4.38 -14.97 -17.18
C HIS A 57 -4.37 -16.47 -17.50
N ARG A 58 -3.60 -17.28 -16.79
CA ARG A 58 -3.58 -18.73 -16.94
C ARG A 58 -4.88 -19.40 -16.48
N ASN A 59 -5.58 -18.83 -15.49
CA ASN A 59 -6.87 -19.35 -15.05
C ASN A 59 -7.99 -19.06 -16.07
N VAL A 60 -7.94 -17.90 -16.71
CA VAL A 60 -8.91 -17.51 -17.76
C VAL A 60 -8.63 -18.24 -19.06
N ASP A 61 -7.36 -18.44 -19.40
CA ASP A 61 -6.94 -19.13 -20.62
C ASP A 61 -5.97 -20.28 -20.27
N PRO A 62 -6.52 -21.43 -19.78
CA PRO A 62 -5.72 -22.55 -19.34
C PRO A 62 -4.93 -23.18 -20.49
N LEU A 63 -3.74 -23.68 -20.17
CA LEU A 63 -2.98 -24.46 -21.12
C LEU A 63 -3.70 -25.80 -21.36
N LEU A 64 -4.02 -26.10 -22.60
CA LEU A 64 -4.64 -27.36 -22.99
C LEU A 64 -3.58 -28.37 -23.39
N LEU A 65 -3.58 -29.54 -22.74
CA LEU A 65 -2.83 -30.70 -23.18
C LEU A 65 -3.74 -31.55 -24.10
N ILE A 66 -3.44 -31.50 -25.40
CA ILE A 66 -4.23 -32.22 -26.40
C ILE A 66 -3.48 -33.49 -26.79
N LYS A 67 -4.04 -34.63 -26.42
CA LYS A 67 -3.51 -35.95 -26.79
C LYS A 67 -4.23 -36.42 -28.05
N LEU A 68 -3.45 -36.77 -29.07
CA LEU A 68 -3.95 -37.24 -30.37
C LEU A 68 -3.51 -38.69 -30.60
N ASN A 69 -4.45 -39.52 -31.01
CA ASN A 69 -4.16 -40.89 -31.39
C ASN A 69 -3.74 -40.98 -32.88
N THR A 70 -2.79 -40.12 -33.28
CA THR A 70 -2.26 -40.12 -34.66
C THR A 70 -0.90 -39.43 -34.75
N ASP A 71 0.02 -39.99 -35.50
CA ASP A 71 1.33 -39.41 -35.80
C ASP A 71 1.37 -38.69 -37.17
N LYS A 72 0.22 -38.58 -37.87
CA LYS A 72 0.17 -37.92 -39.19
C LYS A 72 0.18 -36.42 -39.06
N PRO A 73 1.22 -35.69 -39.55
CA PRO A 73 1.33 -34.23 -39.42
C PRO A 73 0.10 -33.45 -39.94
N ASP A 74 -0.48 -33.89 -41.05
CA ASP A 74 -1.65 -33.21 -41.64
C ASP A 74 -2.88 -33.23 -40.72
N LYS A 75 -3.13 -34.37 -40.05
CA LYS A 75 -4.22 -34.50 -39.09
C LYS A 75 -3.96 -33.69 -37.84
N ILE A 76 -2.74 -33.66 -37.35
CA ILE A 76 -2.33 -32.86 -36.19
C ILE A 76 -2.56 -31.38 -36.49
N ASN A 77 -2.12 -30.88 -37.65
CA ASN A 77 -2.30 -29.49 -38.06
C ASN A 77 -3.77 -29.12 -38.26
N ALA A 78 -4.58 -30.01 -38.81
CA ALA A 78 -6.01 -29.76 -38.96
C ALA A 78 -6.74 -29.64 -37.63
N ILE A 79 -6.40 -30.48 -36.66
CA ILE A 79 -6.98 -30.41 -35.30
C ILE A 79 -6.48 -29.17 -34.55
N LYS A 80 -5.18 -28.84 -34.66
CA LYS A 80 -4.63 -27.62 -34.07
C LYS A 80 -5.39 -26.38 -34.54
N THR A 81 -5.58 -26.25 -35.87
CA THR A 81 -6.29 -25.10 -36.44
C THR A 81 -7.75 -25.00 -35.94
N LYS A 82 -8.42 -26.15 -35.79
CA LYS A 82 -9.80 -26.18 -35.28
C LYS A 82 -9.86 -25.79 -33.79
N VAL A 83 -8.92 -26.25 -32.98
CA VAL A 83 -8.84 -25.91 -31.55
C VAL A 83 -8.53 -24.43 -31.36
N ASP A 84 -7.55 -23.91 -32.10
CA ASP A 84 -7.16 -22.50 -32.06
C ASP A 84 -8.30 -21.59 -32.50
N ALA A 85 -9.06 -21.98 -33.54
CA ALA A 85 -10.25 -21.27 -34.01
C ALA A 85 -11.37 -21.27 -32.95
N ALA A 86 -11.68 -22.42 -32.37
CA ALA A 86 -12.69 -22.55 -31.33
C ALA A 86 -12.34 -21.74 -30.06
N ARG A 87 -11.07 -21.70 -29.66
CA ARG A 87 -10.61 -20.85 -28.55
C ARG A 87 -10.74 -19.36 -28.87
N GLY A 88 -10.44 -18.96 -30.10
CA GLY A 88 -10.52 -17.56 -30.54
C GLY A 88 -11.95 -17.03 -30.61
N SER A 89 -12.90 -17.87 -31.07
CA SER A 89 -14.32 -17.51 -31.23
C SER A 89 -15.17 -17.78 -29.98
N GLY A 90 -14.70 -18.63 -29.06
CA GLY A 90 -15.49 -19.11 -27.93
C GLY A 90 -16.57 -20.15 -28.32
N ASP A 91 -16.47 -20.74 -29.52
CA ASP A 91 -17.41 -21.71 -30.04
C ASP A 91 -17.16 -23.11 -29.50
N ASN A 92 -18.20 -23.91 -29.46
CA ASN A 92 -18.09 -25.32 -29.07
C ASN A 92 -17.44 -26.14 -30.18
N MET A 93 -16.47 -26.98 -29.79
CA MET A 93 -15.82 -27.92 -30.72
C MET A 93 -16.41 -29.33 -30.56
N TYR A 94 -16.90 -29.91 -31.63
CA TYR A 94 -17.40 -31.28 -31.65
C TYR A 94 -16.36 -32.22 -32.25
N ILE A 95 -15.93 -33.23 -31.48
CA ILE A 95 -14.89 -34.17 -31.85
C ILE A 95 -15.47 -35.60 -31.79
N PRO A 96 -15.19 -36.47 -32.79
CA PRO A 96 -15.60 -37.88 -32.73
C PRO A 96 -14.98 -38.58 -31.52
N MET A 97 -15.72 -39.53 -30.94
CA MET A 97 -15.27 -40.33 -29.83
C MET A 97 -13.94 -41.03 -30.14
N ASP A 98 -13.04 -41.13 -29.16
CA ASP A 98 -11.72 -41.79 -29.24
C ASP A 98 -10.66 -41.13 -30.17
N THR A 99 -10.91 -39.92 -30.68
CA THR A 99 -9.96 -39.27 -31.56
C THR A 99 -9.05 -38.30 -30.88
N VAL A 100 -9.54 -37.59 -29.83
CA VAL A 100 -8.83 -36.52 -29.13
C VAL A 100 -9.22 -36.53 -27.65
N GLU A 101 -8.25 -36.53 -26.79
CA GLU A 101 -8.40 -36.31 -25.36
C GLU A 101 -7.86 -34.94 -25.02
N VAL A 102 -8.66 -34.09 -24.38
CA VAL A 102 -8.28 -32.73 -24.01
C VAL A 102 -8.27 -32.60 -22.50
N ASP A 103 -7.09 -32.45 -21.93
CA ASP A 103 -6.88 -32.16 -20.51
C ASP A 103 -6.57 -30.67 -20.34
N ALA A 104 -7.37 -29.97 -19.56
CA ALA A 104 -7.02 -28.62 -19.15
C ALA A 104 -6.01 -28.70 -18.01
N LEU A 105 -4.78 -28.23 -18.26
CA LEU A 105 -3.78 -28.03 -17.21
C LEU A 105 -4.16 -26.79 -16.41
N THR A 106 -5.07 -26.96 -15.48
CA THR A 106 -5.39 -25.92 -14.50
C THR A 106 -4.30 -25.93 -13.42
N THR A 107 -3.68 -24.79 -13.20
CA THR A 107 -2.91 -24.60 -11.97
C THR A 107 -3.92 -24.70 -10.85
N ALA A 108 -3.85 -25.78 -10.05
CA ALA A 108 -4.80 -25.98 -8.95
C ALA A 108 -4.92 -24.67 -8.16
N PRO A 109 -6.13 -24.19 -7.86
CA PRO A 109 -6.34 -23.02 -7.02
C PRO A 109 -5.98 -23.39 -5.57
N ASN A 110 -4.69 -23.53 -5.32
CA ASN A 110 -4.21 -23.72 -3.95
C ASN A 110 -4.43 -22.41 -3.21
N SER A 111 -4.98 -22.49 -2.02
CA SER A 111 -5.12 -21.37 -1.09
C SER A 111 -3.81 -20.61 -0.83
N THR A 112 -2.67 -21.28 -1.04
CA THR A 112 -1.30 -20.71 -0.98
C THR A 112 -0.99 -19.76 -2.14
N LEU A 113 -1.73 -19.79 -3.24
CA LEU A 113 -1.56 -18.89 -4.39
C LEU A 113 -2.44 -17.63 -4.30
N ASN A 114 -3.18 -17.44 -3.21
CA ASN A 114 -3.92 -16.20 -2.99
C ASN A 114 -2.95 -15.08 -2.59
N PRO A 115 -2.71 -14.07 -3.43
CA PRO A 115 -1.76 -12.98 -3.14
C PRO A 115 -2.35 -11.91 -2.23
N LEU A 116 -3.67 -11.91 -1.98
CA LEU A 116 -4.34 -10.87 -1.20
C LEU A 116 -3.73 -10.67 0.19
N PRO A 117 -3.46 -11.72 0.99
CA PRO A 117 -2.81 -11.54 2.29
C PRO A 117 -1.42 -10.91 2.18
N TRP A 118 -0.66 -11.30 1.16
CA TRP A 118 0.67 -10.74 0.89
C TRP A 118 0.61 -9.27 0.48
N ILE A 119 -0.30 -8.92 -0.42
CA ILE A 119 -0.53 -7.54 -0.85
C ILE A 119 -1.01 -6.67 0.31
N THR A 120 -1.88 -7.20 1.17
CA THR A 120 -2.36 -6.50 2.38
C THR A 120 -1.18 -6.23 3.32
N MET A 121 -0.34 -7.24 3.59
CA MET A 121 0.84 -7.08 4.43
C MET A 121 1.82 -6.03 3.86
N LEU A 122 2.04 -6.01 2.54
CA LEU A 122 2.90 -5.00 1.90
C LEU A 122 2.28 -3.59 1.96
N ASN A 123 0.96 -3.47 1.89
CA ASN A 123 0.28 -2.20 2.10
C ASN A 123 0.46 -1.71 3.55
N ASP A 124 0.28 -2.58 4.52
CA ASP A 124 0.46 -2.24 5.93
C ASP A 124 1.91 -1.82 6.22
N LEU A 125 2.89 -2.55 5.68
CA LEU A 125 4.31 -2.18 5.75
C LEU A 125 4.59 -0.82 5.11
N PHE A 126 3.95 -0.52 3.97
CA PHE A 126 4.10 0.78 3.30
C PHE A 126 3.62 1.91 4.20
N TYR A 127 2.42 1.80 4.77
CA TYR A 127 1.85 2.84 5.64
C TYR A 127 2.63 2.98 6.96
N GLN A 128 3.06 1.87 7.55
CA GLN A 128 3.93 1.88 8.73
C GLN A 128 5.28 2.56 8.45
N THR A 129 5.91 2.25 7.31
CA THR A 129 7.17 2.87 6.91
C THR A 129 7.00 4.34 6.58
N ALA A 130 5.88 4.72 5.97
CA ALA A 130 5.54 6.11 5.66
C ALA A 130 5.11 6.91 6.89
N GLN A 131 4.85 6.25 8.03
CA GLN A 131 4.33 6.86 9.26
C GLN A 131 3.01 7.61 9.05
N VAL A 132 2.22 7.18 8.06
CA VAL A 132 0.91 7.74 7.75
C VAL A 132 -0.16 6.67 7.97
N PRO A 133 -1.09 6.85 8.91
CA PRO A 133 -2.18 5.90 9.09
C PRO A 133 -3.01 5.77 7.80
N GLN A 134 -3.28 4.53 7.39
CA GLN A 134 -4.04 4.24 6.14
C GLN A 134 -5.40 4.94 6.11
N ILE A 135 -6.04 5.09 7.27
CA ILE A 135 -7.35 5.72 7.38
C ILE A 135 -7.37 7.19 6.94
N ILE A 136 -6.26 7.91 7.14
CA ILE A 136 -6.14 9.33 6.76
C ILE A 136 -6.09 9.47 5.23
N VAL A 137 -5.57 8.45 4.55
CA VAL A 137 -5.41 8.44 3.09
C VAL A 137 -6.64 7.87 2.36
N GLY A 138 -7.64 7.36 3.09
CA GLY A 138 -8.86 6.82 2.52
C GLY A 138 -8.95 5.30 2.54
N GLY A 139 -8.38 4.65 3.53
CA GLY A 139 -8.51 3.19 3.73
C GLY A 139 -9.96 2.78 4.04
N THR A 140 -10.43 1.70 3.39
CA THR A 140 -11.81 1.21 3.45
C THR A 140 -12.09 0.26 4.64
N GLY A 141 -11.36 0.36 5.75
CA GLY A 141 -11.64 -0.43 6.94
C GLY A 141 -12.89 0.08 7.68
N SER A 142 -13.74 -0.81 8.18
CA SER A 142 -14.78 -0.47 9.17
C SER A 142 -14.11 -0.14 10.50
N LEU A 143 -13.70 1.10 10.67
CA LEU A 143 -13.06 1.56 11.88
C LEU A 143 -14.07 2.33 12.73
N THR A 144 -13.96 2.18 14.04
CA THR A 144 -14.75 2.96 14.98
C THR A 144 -14.24 4.41 15.00
N GLU A 145 -15.10 5.37 15.29
CA GLU A 145 -14.75 6.78 15.42
C GLU A 145 -13.58 6.99 16.40
N ALA A 146 -13.56 6.27 17.51
CA ALA A 146 -12.48 6.30 18.48
C ALA A 146 -11.12 5.89 17.86
N ALA A 147 -11.10 4.85 17.01
CA ALA A 147 -9.87 4.40 16.34
C ALA A 147 -9.37 5.45 15.34
N VAL A 148 -10.28 6.15 14.65
CA VAL A 148 -9.95 7.26 13.75
C VAL A 148 -9.30 8.41 14.52
N LYS A 149 -9.89 8.81 15.65
CA LYS A 149 -9.36 9.87 16.51
C LYS A 149 -7.96 9.55 17.02
N ILE A 150 -7.73 8.31 17.49
CA ILE A 150 -6.41 7.86 17.96
C ILE A 150 -5.39 7.89 16.81
N ALA A 151 -5.75 7.39 15.63
CA ALA A 151 -4.87 7.39 14.46
C ALA A 151 -4.51 8.82 14.02
N TYR A 152 -5.47 9.74 14.09
CA TYR A 152 -5.25 11.15 13.78
C TYR A 152 -4.30 11.80 14.79
N LEU A 153 -4.49 11.58 16.09
CA LEU A 153 -3.58 12.10 17.14
C LEU A 153 -2.15 11.57 16.96
N ALA A 154 -1.99 10.28 16.65
CA ALA A 154 -0.68 9.70 16.38
C ALA A 154 -0.01 10.33 15.15
N PHE A 155 -0.79 10.60 14.09
CA PHE A 155 -0.30 11.30 12.91
C PHE A 155 0.08 12.75 13.21
N GLN A 156 -0.73 13.45 13.99
CA GLN A 156 -0.43 14.81 14.44
C GLN A 156 0.90 14.87 15.18
N GLN A 157 1.15 13.96 16.12
CA GLN A 157 2.43 13.89 16.85
C GLN A 157 3.62 13.68 15.88
N THR A 158 3.45 12.85 14.86
CA THR A 158 4.49 12.65 13.84
C THR A 158 4.78 13.95 13.07
N ILE A 159 3.75 14.71 12.73
CA ILE A 159 3.92 15.99 12.04
C ILE A 159 4.55 17.05 12.94
N GLU A 160 4.14 17.11 14.22
CA GLU A 160 4.72 18.04 15.20
C GLU A 160 6.22 17.77 15.42
N GLU A 161 6.64 16.51 15.47
CA GLU A 161 8.06 16.13 15.52
C GLU A 161 8.84 16.66 14.31
N GLU A 162 8.24 16.59 13.11
CA GLU A 162 8.83 17.16 11.89
C GLU A 162 8.91 18.69 11.94
N GLN A 163 7.89 19.34 12.46
CA GLN A 163 7.86 20.79 12.63
C GLN A 163 8.94 21.26 13.59
N LEU A 164 9.05 20.63 14.76
CA LEU A 164 10.11 20.93 15.75
C LEU A 164 11.51 20.75 15.15
N PHE A 165 11.74 19.67 14.41
CA PHE A 165 13.02 19.46 13.72
C PHE A 165 13.32 20.60 12.74
N LEU A 166 12.34 21.06 11.96
CA LEU A 166 12.53 22.17 11.02
C LEU A 166 12.81 23.48 11.74
N GLU A 167 12.09 23.79 12.81
CA GLU A 167 12.27 24.98 13.65
C GLU A 167 13.69 25.03 14.23
N GLU A 168 14.16 23.91 14.81
CA GLU A 168 15.52 23.80 15.32
C GLU A 168 16.59 24.04 14.25
N GLN A 169 16.42 23.42 13.08
CA GLN A 169 17.39 23.56 12.00
C GLN A 169 17.40 24.97 11.40
N ILE A 170 16.23 25.61 11.29
CA ILE A 170 16.13 27.00 10.83
C ILE A 170 16.77 27.96 11.83
N LEU A 171 16.52 27.76 13.13
CA LEU A 171 17.13 28.56 14.17
C LEU A 171 18.66 28.37 14.20
N ALA A 172 19.13 27.13 14.15
CA ALA A 172 20.56 26.82 14.25
C ALA A 172 21.38 27.30 13.06
N GLN A 173 20.83 27.21 11.83
CA GLN A 173 21.58 27.51 10.60
C GLN A 173 21.33 28.92 10.06
N LEU A 174 20.12 29.46 10.24
CA LEU A 174 19.72 30.75 9.69
C LEU A 174 19.52 31.83 10.76
N ASN A 175 19.57 31.46 12.04
CA ASN A 175 19.30 32.34 13.19
C ASN A 175 17.91 33.05 13.08
N LEU A 176 16.92 32.34 12.51
CA LEU A 176 15.56 32.80 12.37
C LEU A 176 14.65 32.03 13.34
N VAL A 177 13.80 32.73 14.06
CA VAL A 177 12.76 32.12 14.88
C VAL A 177 11.52 31.95 14.04
N VAL A 178 11.11 30.72 13.80
CA VAL A 178 9.90 30.34 13.06
C VAL A 178 9.06 29.47 13.98
N SER A 179 7.76 29.67 14.02
CA SER A 179 6.80 28.78 14.69
C SER A 179 5.93 28.14 13.63
N LEU A 180 5.92 26.79 13.62
CA LEU A 180 5.10 25.98 12.73
C LEU A 180 3.97 25.35 13.56
N GLU A 181 2.75 25.64 13.20
CA GLU A 181 1.58 25.12 13.94
C GLU A 181 0.75 24.21 13.05
N PHE A 182 0.22 23.14 13.67
CA PHE A 182 -0.76 22.29 12.99
C PHE A 182 -2.07 23.09 12.84
N PRO A 183 -2.82 22.91 11.73
CA PRO A 183 -4.08 23.66 11.53
C PRO A 183 -5.07 23.42 12.67
N ALA A 184 -5.37 24.47 13.43
CA ALA A 184 -6.22 24.42 14.64
C ALA A 184 -7.68 24.01 14.37
N SER A 185 -8.15 24.06 13.14
CA SER A 185 -9.54 23.78 12.79
C SER A 185 -9.99 22.33 13.03
N LEU A 186 -9.06 21.36 12.93
CA LEU A 186 -9.36 19.95 13.18
C LEU A 186 -9.21 19.58 14.65
N GLU A 187 -8.36 20.27 15.39
CA GLU A 187 -8.15 20.04 16.81
C GLU A 187 -9.39 20.43 17.62
N ASN A 188 -10.01 21.56 17.33
CA ASN A 188 -11.20 22.04 18.00
C ASN A 188 -12.45 21.17 17.75
N GLU A 189 -12.60 20.62 16.55
CA GLU A 189 -13.72 19.72 16.23
C GLU A 189 -13.58 18.37 16.93
N LEU A 190 -12.39 17.80 16.96
CA LEU A 190 -12.14 16.51 17.62
C LEU A 190 -12.21 16.60 19.14
N LEU A 191 -11.84 17.73 19.74
CA LEU A 191 -11.91 17.97 21.18
C LEU A 191 -13.30 18.42 21.62
N SER A 192 -14.07 19.11 20.77
CA SER A 192 -15.43 19.56 21.11
C SER A 192 -16.44 18.41 21.22
N ASP A 193 -16.21 17.29 20.50
CA ASP A 193 -17.04 16.09 20.63
C ASP A 193 -16.83 15.34 21.96
N GLN A 194 -15.70 15.55 22.65
CA GLN A 194 -15.51 14.99 24.00
C GLN A 194 -16.49 15.60 25.02
N LYS A 195 -17.04 16.77 24.77
CA LYS A 195 -18.06 17.40 25.62
C LYS A 195 -19.48 16.91 25.35
N LYS A 196 -19.71 16.16 24.28
CA LYS A 196 -21.05 15.65 23.89
C LYS A 196 -21.26 14.16 24.22
N ASP A 197 -20.21 13.41 24.60
CA ASP A 197 -20.37 12.05 25.09
C ASP A 197 -20.98 12.12 26.51
N GLY A 198 -22.26 12.00 26.57
CA GLY A 198 -23.23 11.63 27.60
C GLY A 198 -22.87 11.45 29.08
N ALA A 199 -21.62 11.65 29.47
CA ALA A 199 -21.15 11.56 30.83
C ALA A 199 -21.33 12.89 31.64
N GLU A 200 -21.64 14.00 30.98
CA GLU A 200 -21.89 15.30 31.64
C GLU A 200 -23.35 15.51 32.06
N ASN A 201 -24.27 14.61 31.73
CA ASN A 201 -25.69 14.72 32.07
C ASN A 201 -26.14 13.82 33.23
N ILE A 202 -25.24 13.30 34.03
CA ILE A 202 -25.61 12.68 35.31
C ILE A 202 -25.47 13.77 36.38
N ASP A 203 -26.51 14.55 36.55
CA ASP A 203 -26.63 15.46 37.69
C ASP A 203 -26.75 14.58 38.97
N PRO A 204 -25.77 14.60 39.90
CA PRO A 204 -25.81 13.76 41.09
C PRO A 204 -26.96 14.12 42.03
N SER A 205 -27.73 15.17 41.73
CA SER A 205 -28.91 15.54 42.49
C SER A 205 -30.20 14.79 42.11
N GLU A 206 -30.25 14.10 41.00
CA GLU A 206 -31.46 13.36 40.57
C GLU A 206 -31.52 11.88 41.03
N THR A 207 -30.49 11.36 41.68
CA THR A 207 -30.46 9.96 42.18
C THR A 207 -31.01 9.76 43.56
N THR A 208 -31.62 10.77 44.22
CA THR A 208 -32.12 10.67 45.59
C THR A 208 -33.63 10.87 45.74
N ALA A 209 -34.44 10.60 44.75
CA ALA A 209 -35.89 10.63 44.89
C ALA A 209 -36.53 9.33 44.46
N GLY A 210 -36.24 8.28 45.22
CA GLY A 210 -36.88 6.95 45.14
C GLY A 210 -37.06 6.38 46.52
N GLU A 211 -37.56 7.19 47.47
CA GLU A 211 -38.07 6.67 48.75
C GLU A 211 -39.57 6.46 48.64
N GLY A 212 -39.97 5.27 48.83
CA GLY A 212 -40.99 4.72 49.67
C GLY A 212 -42.42 5.29 49.58
N GLN A 213 -43.30 4.51 49.12
CA GLN A 213 -44.52 4.10 49.85
C GLN A 213 -45.12 2.82 49.24
#